data_c27f837eaea2029db27256f356989f67
#
_entry.id   c27f837eaea2029db27256f356989f67
#
_cell.length_a   1.000
_cell.length_b   1.000
_cell.length_c   1.000
_cell.angle_alpha   90.00
_cell.angle_beta   90.00
_cell.angle_gamma   90.00
#
_symmetry.space_group_name_H-M   'P 1'
#
loop_
_entity.id
_entity.type
_entity.pdbx_description
1 polymer ?
#
loop_
_entity_poly.entity_id
_entity_poly.type
_entity_poly.pdbx_seq_one_letter_code
_entity_poly.pdbx_strand_id
1 'polypeptide(L)'
;IRKYHELTHCVCRSLFSEKKNPIWDELLADCMGLLFATGEYSIPLAQAFLGIENGAYIGGRLENYTDGTPDGETVRRVSAVMERLSCFCGVERAAGNEGYALLEALERRAEEICPELADLFT
;
A
#
# COMPACT_ATOMS: atom_id res chain seq x y z
N ILE A 1 10.08 10.99 -0.22
CA ILE A 1 9.03 9.95 -0.04
C ILE A 1 7.68 10.58 0.23
N ARG A 2 7.63 11.48 1.18
CA ARG A 2 6.38 12.13 1.57
C ARG A 2 5.72 12.88 0.41
N LYS A 3 6.51 13.59 -0.39
CA LYS A 3 6.01 14.34 -1.54
C LYS A 3 5.31 13.43 -2.55
N TYR A 4 5.93 12.31 -2.88
CA TYR A 4 5.37 11.37 -3.85
C TYR A 4 4.19 10.60 -3.27
N HIS A 5 4.23 10.31 -1.96
CA HIS A 5 3.13 9.71 -1.23
C HIS A 5 1.88 10.60 -1.35
N GLU A 6 2.02 11.88 -1.02
CA GLU A 6 0.90 12.83 -1.08
C GLU A 6 0.41 13.05 -2.51
N LEU A 7 1.33 13.11 -3.46
CA LEU A 7 0.98 13.24 -4.87
C LEU A 7 0.17 12.05 -5.35
N THR A 8 0.54 10.84 -4.91
CA THR A 8 -0.20 9.62 -5.26
C THR A 8 -1.63 9.67 -4.75
N HIS A 9 -1.85 10.14 -3.52
CA HIS A 9 -3.19 10.33 -2.99
C HIS A 9 -4.00 11.31 -3.85
N CYS A 10 -3.39 12.42 -4.26
CA CYS A 10 -4.06 13.40 -5.11
C CYS A 10 -4.47 12.81 -6.45
N VAL A 11 -3.57 12.06 -7.08
CA VAL A 11 -3.83 11.40 -8.36
C VAL A 11 -4.96 10.39 -8.21
N CYS A 12 -4.90 9.55 -7.19
CA CYS A 12 -5.93 8.54 -6.94
C CYS A 12 -7.31 9.17 -6.72
N ARG A 13 -7.39 10.26 -5.96
CA ARG A 13 -8.65 10.96 -5.74
C ARG A 13 -9.22 11.57 -7.01
N SER A 14 -8.35 12.07 -7.88
CA SER A 14 -8.78 12.72 -9.14
C SER A 14 -9.21 11.74 -10.20
N LEU A 15 -8.49 10.61 -10.32
CA LEU A 15 -8.66 9.68 -11.44
C LEU A 15 -9.41 8.41 -11.09
N PHE A 16 -9.41 8.03 -9.82
CA PHE A 16 -10.09 6.85 -9.33
C PHE A 16 -11.07 7.29 -8.24
N SER A 17 -12.10 8.02 -8.66
CA SER A 17 -13.06 8.67 -7.76
C SER A 17 -13.98 7.71 -7.02
N GLU A 18 -13.96 6.42 -7.32
CA GLU A 18 -14.78 5.46 -6.64
C GLU A 18 -14.36 5.28 -5.19
N LYS A 19 -15.31 4.85 -4.37
CA LYS A 19 -15.07 4.63 -2.95
C LYS A 19 -13.96 3.60 -2.76
N LYS A 20 -12.88 4.00 -2.11
CA LYS A 20 -11.69 3.19 -1.91
C LYS A 20 -11.56 2.77 -0.46
N ASN A 21 -10.88 1.64 -0.23
CA ASN A 21 -10.46 1.25 1.10
C ASN A 21 -9.28 2.14 1.51
N PRO A 22 -9.39 2.84 2.66
CA PRO A 22 -8.33 3.78 3.07
C PRO A 22 -6.95 3.15 3.25
N ILE A 23 -6.90 1.90 3.73
CA ILE A 23 -5.60 1.26 3.91
C ILE A 23 -4.97 0.88 2.57
N TRP A 24 -5.77 0.43 1.60
CA TRP A 24 -5.26 0.14 0.26
C TRP A 24 -4.62 1.39 -0.34
N ASP A 25 -5.31 2.53 -0.23
CA ASP A 25 -4.77 3.80 -0.72
C ASP A 25 -3.46 4.15 -0.05
N GLU A 26 -3.35 3.92 1.26
CA GLU A 26 -2.14 4.21 2.02
C GLU A 26 -0.98 3.29 1.60
N LEU A 27 -1.26 2.00 1.45
CA LEU A 27 -0.25 1.03 1.01
C LEU A 27 0.26 1.36 -0.39
N LEU A 28 -0.64 1.73 -1.29
CA LEU A 28 -0.28 2.09 -2.65
C LEU A 28 0.53 3.39 -2.68
N ALA A 29 0.14 4.38 -1.88
CA ALA A 29 0.85 5.64 -1.78
C ALA A 29 2.27 5.45 -1.25
N ASP A 30 2.45 4.62 -0.23
CA ASP A 30 3.77 4.29 0.31
C ASP A 30 4.62 3.57 -0.76
N CYS A 31 4.01 2.65 -1.49
CA CYS A 31 4.70 1.93 -2.56
C CYS A 31 5.23 2.90 -3.61
N MET A 32 4.37 3.77 -4.12
CA MET A 32 4.76 4.74 -5.15
C MET A 32 5.79 5.73 -4.60
N GLY A 33 5.64 6.17 -3.36
CA GLY A 33 6.59 7.06 -2.72
C GLY A 33 7.98 6.45 -2.63
N LEU A 34 8.07 5.19 -2.20
CA LEU A 34 9.34 4.48 -2.11
C LEU A 34 9.98 4.26 -3.47
N LEU A 35 9.19 3.86 -4.46
CA LEU A 35 9.71 3.65 -5.81
C LEU A 35 10.30 4.92 -6.40
N PHE A 36 9.61 6.05 -6.26
CA PHE A 36 10.10 7.33 -6.79
C PHE A 36 11.30 7.86 -6.00
N ALA A 37 11.35 7.63 -4.71
CA ALA A 37 12.42 8.16 -3.87
C ALA A 37 13.69 7.29 -3.88
N THR A 38 13.53 5.96 -3.91
CA THR A 38 14.65 5.02 -3.74
C THR A 38 14.83 4.07 -4.91
N GLY A 39 13.87 3.96 -5.80
CA GLY A 39 13.93 3.05 -6.94
C GLY A 39 13.41 1.65 -6.65
N GLU A 40 13.03 1.35 -5.41
CA GLU A 40 12.50 0.03 -5.08
C GLU A 40 11.45 0.11 -3.98
N TYR A 41 10.57 -0.90 -3.94
CA TYR A 41 9.59 -1.03 -2.87
C TYR A 41 10.16 -1.93 -1.78
N SER A 42 10.60 -1.31 -0.68
CA SER A 42 11.13 -2.02 0.47
C SER A 42 10.00 -2.36 1.43
N ILE A 43 9.70 -3.64 1.59
CA ILE A 43 8.67 -4.09 2.53
C ILE A 43 9.03 -3.71 3.98
N PRO A 44 10.26 -3.95 4.46
CA PRO A 44 10.60 -3.53 5.83
C PRO A 44 10.39 -2.04 6.07
N LEU A 45 10.72 -1.21 5.11
CA LEU A 45 10.56 0.24 5.24
C LEU A 45 9.08 0.62 5.20
N ALA A 46 8.31 0.02 4.31
CA ALA A 46 6.86 0.24 4.24
C ALA A 46 6.17 -0.21 5.53
N GLN A 47 6.59 -1.33 6.10
CA GLN A 47 6.09 -1.79 7.38
C GLN A 47 6.42 -0.80 8.51
N ALA A 48 7.64 -0.30 8.52
CA ALA A 48 8.08 0.68 9.52
C ALA A 48 7.20 1.95 9.48
N PHE A 49 6.80 2.38 8.28
CA PHE A 49 5.91 3.55 8.14
C PHE A 49 4.56 3.34 8.83
N LEU A 50 4.09 2.11 8.89
CA LEU A 50 2.82 1.78 9.55
C LEU A 50 2.98 1.41 11.02
N GLY A 51 4.19 1.23 11.48
CA GLY A 51 4.46 0.84 12.85
C GLY A 51 4.58 -0.66 13.05
N ILE A 52 4.96 -1.39 12.01
CA ILE A 52 5.19 -2.84 12.08
C ILE A 52 6.68 -3.11 12.05
N GLU A 53 7.16 -3.90 13.01
CA GLU A 53 8.57 -4.31 13.08
C GLU A 53 8.64 -5.76 13.53
N ASN A 54 9.37 -6.57 12.77
CA ASN A 54 9.55 -8.00 13.06
C ASN A 54 8.21 -8.75 13.25
N GLY A 55 7.22 -8.39 12.44
CA GLY A 55 5.92 -9.05 12.48
C GLY A 55 4.99 -8.60 13.60
N ALA A 56 5.37 -7.56 14.34
CA ALA A 56 4.57 -7.04 15.46
C ALA A 56 4.30 -5.55 15.28
N TYR A 57 3.12 -5.12 15.73
CA TYR A 57 2.80 -3.70 15.76
C TYR A 57 3.47 -3.06 16.97
N ILE A 58 4.28 -2.02 16.71
CA ILE A 58 5.03 -1.30 17.75
C ILE A 58 4.55 0.14 17.94
N GLY A 59 3.51 0.53 17.21
CA GLY A 59 2.98 1.88 17.26
C GLY A 59 3.29 2.64 15.98
N GLY A 60 2.26 3.18 15.35
CA GLY A 60 2.42 3.96 14.12
C GLY A 60 1.09 4.19 13.42
N ARG A 61 1.16 4.54 12.16
CA ARG A 61 -0.01 5.00 11.40
C ARG A 61 -1.10 3.96 11.16
N LEU A 62 -0.78 2.68 11.34
CA LEU A 62 -1.79 1.65 11.13
C LEU A 62 -3.02 1.86 12.01
N GLU A 63 -2.84 2.38 13.22
CA GLU A 63 -3.95 2.71 14.12
C GLU A 63 -4.99 3.65 13.51
N ASN A 64 -4.57 4.48 12.57
CA ASN A 64 -5.47 5.43 11.92
C ASN A 64 -6.54 4.73 11.06
N TYR A 65 -6.33 3.46 10.76
CA TYR A 65 -7.18 2.68 9.87
C TYR A 65 -7.88 1.52 10.56
N THR A 66 -7.66 1.35 11.86
CA THR A 66 -8.23 0.28 12.65
C THR A 66 -9.03 0.83 13.81
N ASP A 67 -9.91 0.01 14.36
CA ASP A 67 -10.65 0.36 15.57
C ASP A 67 -9.84 -0.08 16.78
N GLY A 68 -9.02 0.84 17.28
CA GLY A 68 -8.11 0.56 18.38
C GLY A 68 -6.76 0.05 17.91
N THR A 69 -6.00 -0.56 18.82
CA THR A 69 -4.69 -1.10 18.52
C THR A 69 -4.81 -2.30 17.57
N PRO A 70 -4.07 -2.32 16.45
CA PRO A 70 -4.11 -3.46 15.54
C PRO A 70 -3.69 -4.76 16.22
N ASP A 71 -4.44 -5.83 15.98
CA ASP A 71 -4.10 -7.15 16.50
C ASP A 71 -3.16 -7.90 15.54
N GLY A 72 -2.67 -9.07 15.98
CA GLY A 72 -1.75 -9.87 15.18
C GLY A 72 -2.33 -10.34 13.85
N GLU A 73 -3.64 -10.58 13.81
CA GLU A 73 -4.33 -10.97 12.58
C GLU A 73 -4.32 -9.84 11.56
N THR A 74 -4.61 -8.63 11.99
CA THR A 74 -4.58 -7.44 11.13
C THR A 74 -3.17 -7.22 10.59
N VAL A 75 -2.15 -7.33 11.44
CA VAL A 75 -0.75 -7.17 11.03
C VAL A 75 -0.38 -8.21 9.97
N ARG A 76 -0.79 -9.46 10.15
CA ARG A 76 -0.51 -10.52 9.17
C ARG A 76 -1.18 -10.24 7.83
N ARG A 77 -2.44 -9.79 7.85
CA ARG A 77 -3.18 -9.47 6.62
C ARG A 77 -2.56 -8.32 5.86
N VAL A 78 -2.21 -7.25 6.57
CA VAL A 78 -1.55 -6.09 5.96
C VAL A 78 -0.21 -6.49 5.37
N SER A 79 0.58 -7.28 6.10
CA SER A 79 1.88 -7.75 5.61
C SER A 79 1.73 -8.64 4.37
N ALA A 80 0.70 -9.49 4.33
CA ALA A 80 0.43 -10.31 3.14
C ALA A 80 0.07 -9.45 1.93
N VAL A 81 -0.69 -8.38 2.12
CA VAL A 81 -1.01 -7.44 1.04
C VAL A 81 0.28 -6.77 0.53
N MET A 82 1.16 -6.35 1.43
CA MET A 82 2.44 -5.75 1.04
C MET A 82 3.29 -6.72 0.20
N GLU A 83 3.31 -8.00 0.58
CA GLU A 83 4.02 -9.03 -0.17
C GLU A 83 3.46 -9.18 -1.58
N ARG A 84 2.13 -9.25 -1.71
CA ARG A 84 1.47 -9.33 -3.01
C ARG A 84 1.69 -8.07 -3.83
N LEU A 85 1.62 -6.90 -3.20
CA LEU A 85 1.87 -5.63 -3.87
C LEU A 85 3.29 -5.58 -4.42
N SER A 86 4.27 -6.02 -3.66
CA SER A 86 5.66 -6.10 -4.11
C SER A 86 5.79 -7.00 -5.34
N CYS A 87 5.14 -8.16 -5.31
CA CYS A 87 5.17 -9.11 -6.42
C CYS A 87 4.56 -8.52 -7.69
N PHE A 88 3.35 -7.96 -7.58
CA PHE A 88 2.67 -7.36 -8.75
C PHE A 88 3.42 -6.13 -9.27
N CYS A 89 4.00 -5.36 -8.37
CA CYS A 89 4.85 -4.23 -8.74
C CYS A 89 6.01 -4.69 -9.63
N GLY A 90 6.69 -5.76 -9.23
CA GLY A 90 7.78 -6.34 -10.01
C GLY A 90 7.32 -6.81 -11.39
N VAL A 91 6.18 -7.50 -11.44
CA VAL A 91 5.60 -8.00 -12.70
C VAL A 91 5.26 -6.84 -13.64
N GLU A 92 4.60 -5.82 -13.13
CA GLU A 92 4.17 -4.68 -13.96
C GLU A 92 5.36 -3.86 -14.43
N ARG A 93 6.38 -3.70 -13.59
CA ARG A 93 7.60 -2.98 -14.00
C ARG A 93 8.37 -3.76 -15.06
N ALA A 94 8.43 -5.09 -14.93
CA ALA A 94 9.03 -5.94 -15.95
C ALA A 94 8.30 -5.85 -17.28
N ALA A 95 7.00 -5.56 -17.25
CA ALA A 95 6.20 -5.34 -18.45
C ALA A 95 6.37 -3.92 -19.04
N GLY A 96 7.19 -3.07 -18.38
CA GLY A 96 7.47 -1.72 -18.88
C GLY A 96 6.63 -0.62 -18.25
N ASN A 97 5.81 -0.94 -17.25
CA ASN A 97 4.97 0.06 -16.61
C ASN A 97 5.74 0.79 -15.50
N GLU A 98 5.85 2.11 -15.64
CA GLU A 98 6.52 2.98 -14.70
C GLU A 98 5.65 4.22 -14.43
N GLY A 99 5.88 4.89 -13.30
CA GLY A 99 5.19 6.12 -12.97
C GLY A 99 3.67 5.96 -12.95
N TYR A 100 2.98 6.83 -13.64
CA TYR A 100 1.51 6.80 -13.71
C TYR A 100 0.98 5.46 -14.27
N ALA A 101 1.64 4.91 -15.28
CA ALA A 101 1.23 3.63 -15.86
C ALA A 101 1.32 2.50 -14.84
N LEU A 102 2.32 2.52 -13.96
CA LEU A 102 2.44 1.56 -12.89
C LEU A 102 1.32 1.73 -11.86
N LEU A 103 1.05 2.97 -11.45
CA LEU A 103 -0.04 3.27 -10.52
C LEU A 103 -1.38 2.76 -11.06
N GLU A 104 -1.67 3.06 -12.32
CA GLU A 104 -2.90 2.60 -12.96
C GLU A 104 -2.98 1.07 -13.02
N ALA A 105 -1.89 0.42 -13.38
CA ALA A 105 -1.85 -1.04 -13.46
C ALA A 105 -2.10 -1.69 -12.10
N LEU A 106 -1.50 -1.16 -11.04
CA LEU A 106 -1.70 -1.68 -9.69
C LEU A 106 -3.13 -1.44 -9.20
N GLU A 107 -3.72 -0.29 -9.51
CA GLU A 107 -5.11 -0.01 -9.18
C GLU A 107 -6.08 -0.97 -9.87
N ARG A 108 -5.83 -1.31 -11.12
CA ARG A 108 -6.65 -2.29 -11.84
C ARG A 108 -6.61 -3.67 -11.22
N ARG A 109 -5.50 -3.98 -10.54
CA ARG A 109 -5.30 -5.29 -9.90
C ARG A 109 -5.58 -5.26 -8.40
N ALA A 110 -6.24 -4.21 -7.92
CA ALA A 110 -6.48 -4.03 -6.49
C ALA A 110 -7.14 -5.26 -5.85
N GLU A 111 -8.14 -5.86 -6.50
CA GLU A 111 -8.83 -7.02 -5.96
C GLU A 111 -7.95 -8.27 -5.91
N GLU A 112 -6.99 -8.39 -6.83
CA GLU A 112 -6.04 -9.50 -6.83
C GLU A 112 -4.98 -9.31 -5.75
N ILE A 113 -4.51 -8.07 -5.57
CA ILE A 113 -3.46 -7.74 -4.60
C ILE A 113 -4.03 -7.71 -3.20
N CYS A 114 -5.22 -7.16 -3.03
CA CYS A 114 -5.86 -7.00 -1.74
C CYS A 114 -7.28 -7.57 -1.78
N PRO A 115 -7.43 -8.90 -1.85
CA PRO A 115 -8.77 -9.52 -1.83
C PRO A 115 -9.51 -9.26 -0.53
N GLU A 116 -8.80 -8.86 0.52
CA GLU A 116 -9.36 -8.54 1.82
C GLU A 116 -9.94 -7.12 1.90
N LEU A 117 -10.02 -6.38 0.78
CA LEU A 117 -10.48 -4.99 0.77
C LEU A 117 -11.81 -4.79 1.51
N ALA A 118 -12.75 -5.71 1.32
CA ALA A 118 -14.06 -5.58 1.93
C ALA A 118 -14.07 -5.85 3.44
N ASP A 119 -13.15 -6.69 3.90
CA ASP A 119 -13.17 -7.20 5.27
C ASP A 119 -12.13 -6.56 6.19
N LEU A 120 -11.06 -6.03 5.61
CA LEU A 120 -9.88 -5.66 6.38
C LEU A 120 -10.12 -4.47 7.32
N PHE A 121 -10.95 -3.53 6.92
CA PHE A 121 -11.17 -2.29 7.68
C PHE A 121 -12.62 -1.82 7.60
N THR A 122 -13.54 -2.73 7.76
CA THR A 122 -14.97 -2.40 7.77
C THR A 122 -15.45 -1.97 9.16
#